data_129da148c2b0adcfb7a2c3f42d2ad973
#
_entry.id   129da148c2b0adcfb7a2c3f42d2ad973
#
_cell.length_a   1.000
_cell.length_b   1.000
_cell.length_c   1.000
_cell.angle_alpha   90.00
_cell.angle_beta   90.00
_cell.angle_gamma   90.00
#
_symmetry.space_group_name_H-M   'P 1'
#
loop_
_entity.id
_entity.type
_entity.pdbx_description
1 polymer ?
#
loop_
_entity_poly.entity_id
_entity_poly.type
_entity_poly.pdbx_seq_one_letter_code
_entity_poly.pdbx_strand_id
1 'polypeptide(L)'
;MTERSGNSKDKNALYRSIPKVDALLLDERIEELGARYGHAFVMSVIREKTDELRDLIRRSGSEEEMESASDRIGRLIPDIAAAAEKLHAPHLHKVINATGTILHTNLGRAPLSRCHAEQLTEVLSGYSNLEYDPETGRRTDRLTYVTELICRLTGAEDALVVNNNAAAVMLALNTLAKGGEVPVSRGELVEIGGRFRIPEVMAASGAILREIGTTNRTYPSDYEEAVTDETKALLKVNTSNYRIVGFSGAVSAAELKVIADRYGLPLVQDMGSGALIDPEKFGLSHEETVRDSLIRGVDVVCFSGDKLLGGPQAGIIAGKRKYISLMRANQLSRAFRVDKYTVAVLEMVLTDYLDEEEAARRIPVLRMLSEPSGSVRKRAETLLKLLRDGIPGVGLTLEPCESCIGGGSLPLETIRSTALVIHPKRMSAGEFGEELRRMPCPVLARIREDAVWLDMRTVDEEDSGILAAELLALQNAERGKLCQDKLCQDKLCQDKPCQDKLCQDKPCQDKLCQD
;
A
#
# COMPACT_ATOMS: atom_id res chain seq x y z
N MET A 1 14.64 34.76 48.51
CA MET A 1 15.72 34.95 47.51
C MET A 1 16.71 33.78 47.44
N THR A 2 16.46 32.67 48.12
CA THR A 2 17.40 31.52 48.24
C THR A 2 17.07 30.34 47.28
N GLU A 3 15.86 30.22 46.76
CA GLU A 3 15.51 29.11 45.85
C GLU A 3 16.01 29.26 44.40
N ARG A 4 16.23 30.47 43.89
CA ARG A 4 16.76 30.67 42.52
C ARG A 4 18.27 30.35 42.36
N SER A 5 19.05 30.26 43.42
CA SER A 5 20.50 29.98 43.35
C SER A 5 20.84 28.49 43.35
N GLY A 6 19.99 27.64 43.93
CA GLY A 6 20.14 26.18 43.92
C GLY A 6 19.94 25.59 42.53
N ASN A 7 18.80 25.91 41.88
CA ASN A 7 18.41 25.40 40.59
C ASN A 7 19.41 25.76 39.45
N SER A 8 20.12 26.90 39.55
CA SER A 8 21.15 27.30 38.58
C SER A 8 22.44 26.49 38.69
N LYS A 9 22.82 26.05 39.92
CA LYS A 9 24.02 25.23 40.13
C LYS A 9 23.83 23.81 39.61
N ASP A 10 22.63 23.25 39.80
CA ASP A 10 22.29 21.91 39.38
C ASP A 10 22.20 21.80 37.83
N LYS A 11 21.62 22.80 37.17
CA LYS A 11 21.62 22.87 35.70
C LYS A 11 23.05 22.98 35.14
N ASN A 12 23.92 23.77 35.74
CA ASN A 12 25.32 23.90 35.32
C ASN A 12 26.10 22.58 35.49
N ALA A 13 25.78 21.78 36.50
CA ALA A 13 26.34 20.44 36.67
C ALA A 13 25.90 19.51 35.55
N LEU A 14 24.60 19.48 35.18
CA LEU A 14 24.08 18.71 34.08
C LEU A 14 24.69 19.10 32.71
N TYR A 15 24.84 20.40 32.42
CA TYR A 15 25.53 20.82 31.19
C TYR A 15 26.99 20.34 31.12
N ARG A 16 27.72 20.27 32.27
CA ARG A 16 29.09 19.76 32.33
C ARG A 16 29.17 18.26 32.18
N SER A 17 28.12 17.53 32.52
CA SER A 17 28.06 16.07 32.39
C SER A 17 27.73 15.58 30.97
N ILE A 18 27.30 16.48 30.08
CA ILE A 18 27.14 16.13 28.67
C ILE A 18 28.53 15.79 28.09
N PRO A 19 28.72 14.58 27.53
CA PRO A 19 29.98 14.19 26.92
C PRO A 19 30.38 15.14 25.79
N LYS A 20 31.66 15.47 25.69
CA LYS A 20 32.20 16.23 24.56
C LYS A 20 32.06 15.41 23.29
N VAL A 21 31.87 16.09 22.14
CA VAL A 21 31.74 15.44 20.85
C VAL A 21 32.90 14.50 20.54
N ASP A 22 34.13 14.93 20.83
CA ASP A 22 35.34 14.09 20.66
C ASP A 22 35.28 12.80 21.47
N ALA A 23 34.72 12.84 22.69
CA ALA A 23 34.55 11.65 23.51
C ALA A 23 33.44 10.72 23.00
N LEU A 24 32.39 11.29 22.44
CA LEU A 24 31.32 10.50 21.80
C LEU A 24 31.82 9.79 20.54
N LEU A 25 32.71 10.42 19.78
CA LEU A 25 33.30 9.83 18.56
C LEU A 25 34.25 8.66 18.83
N LEU A 26 34.76 8.54 20.07
CA LEU A 26 35.61 7.42 20.49
C LEU A 26 34.81 6.20 20.96
N ASP A 27 33.50 6.30 21.10
CA ASP A 27 32.66 5.12 21.41
C ASP A 27 32.58 4.21 20.22
N GLU A 28 32.86 2.92 20.42
CA GLU A 28 32.92 1.89 19.36
C GLU A 28 31.65 1.85 18.48
N ARG A 29 30.48 2.01 19.10
CA ARG A 29 29.19 2.04 18.38
C ARG A 29 29.07 3.25 17.46
N ILE A 30 29.54 4.40 17.89
CA ILE A 30 29.53 5.65 17.11
C ILE A 30 30.55 5.55 15.97
N GLU A 31 31.71 4.96 16.22
CA GLU A 31 32.73 4.70 15.20
C GLU A 31 32.21 3.75 14.10
N GLU A 32 31.55 2.65 14.49
CA GLU A 32 30.90 1.73 13.56
C GLU A 32 29.83 2.42 12.69
N LEU A 33 28.99 3.29 13.31
CA LEU A 33 28.01 4.08 12.58
C LEU A 33 28.69 5.06 11.62
N GLY A 34 29.79 5.68 12.03
CA GLY A 34 30.59 6.57 11.18
C GLY A 34 31.18 5.85 9.98
N ALA A 35 31.66 4.64 10.16
CA ALA A 35 32.15 3.79 9.07
C ALA A 35 31.02 3.35 8.11
N ARG A 36 29.83 3.06 8.63
CA ARG A 36 28.68 2.56 7.88
C ARG A 36 27.92 3.67 7.15
N TYR A 37 27.68 4.80 7.78
CA TYR A 37 26.79 5.86 7.29
C TYR A 37 27.50 7.15 6.90
N GLY A 38 28.80 7.25 7.21
CA GLY A 38 29.63 8.42 6.94
C GLY A 38 29.73 9.36 8.15
N HIS A 39 30.98 9.80 8.40
CA HIS A 39 31.32 10.64 9.56
C HIS A 39 30.51 11.95 9.64
N ALA A 40 30.33 12.63 8.51
CA ALA A 40 29.58 13.90 8.47
C ALA A 40 28.11 13.73 8.89
N PHE A 41 27.47 12.63 8.48
CA PHE A 41 26.10 12.30 8.88
C PHE A 41 26.00 12.03 10.38
N VAL A 42 26.86 11.16 10.91
CA VAL A 42 26.85 10.82 12.35
C VAL A 42 27.13 12.06 13.20
N MET A 43 28.04 12.93 12.77
CA MET A 43 28.29 14.23 13.41
C MET A 43 27.06 15.12 13.45
N SER A 44 26.22 15.11 12.42
CA SER A 44 24.96 15.89 12.42
C SER A 44 23.98 15.35 13.47
N VAL A 45 23.85 14.03 13.60
CA VAL A 45 22.99 13.39 14.60
C VAL A 45 23.48 13.64 16.02
N ILE A 46 24.80 13.56 16.26
CA ILE A 46 25.41 13.89 17.57
C ILE A 46 25.05 15.33 17.98
N ARG A 47 25.19 16.30 17.05
CA ARG A 47 24.84 17.70 17.33
C ARG A 47 23.36 17.86 17.64
N GLU A 48 22.49 17.27 16.84
CA GLU A 48 21.04 17.29 17.05
C GLU A 48 20.66 16.77 18.43
N LYS A 49 21.14 15.57 18.79
CA LYS A 49 20.82 14.94 20.10
C LYS A 49 21.44 15.69 21.29
N THR A 50 22.62 16.24 21.13
CA THR A 50 23.22 17.08 22.17
C THR A 50 22.50 18.43 22.33
N ASP A 51 21.98 19.00 21.27
CA ASP A 51 21.19 20.26 21.32
C ASP A 51 19.79 20.01 21.89
N GLU A 52 19.10 18.91 21.53
CA GLU A 52 17.85 18.48 22.18
C GLU A 52 18.04 18.35 23.71
N LEU A 53 19.12 17.71 24.13
CA LEU A 53 19.45 17.53 25.54
C LEU A 53 19.73 18.85 26.25
N ARG A 54 20.46 19.79 25.61
CA ARG A 54 20.70 21.13 26.13
C ARG A 54 19.41 21.92 26.27
N ASP A 55 18.49 21.78 25.31
CA ASP A 55 17.18 22.41 25.36
C ASP A 55 16.30 21.83 26.47
N LEU A 56 16.37 20.52 26.69
CA LEU A 56 15.69 19.86 27.81
C LEU A 56 16.16 20.42 29.12
N ILE A 57 17.47 20.46 29.37
CA ILE A 57 18.06 21.02 30.60
C ILE A 57 17.68 22.51 30.78
N ARG A 58 17.66 23.28 29.69
CA ARG A 58 17.23 24.68 29.72
C ARG A 58 15.80 24.85 30.23
N ARG A 59 14.88 24.00 29.75
CA ARG A 59 13.44 24.05 30.06
C ARG A 59 13.11 23.44 31.42
N SER A 60 13.91 22.52 31.95
CA SER A 60 13.69 21.86 33.23
C SER A 60 13.51 22.88 34.35
N GLY A 61 12.40 22.81 35.08
CA GLY A 61 12.05 23.70 36.18
C GLY A 61 11.88 22.99 37.53
N SER A 62 11.70 21.65 37.50
CA SER A 62 11.56 20.81 38.68
C SER A 62 12.72 19.83 38.86
N GLU A 63 12.82 19.24 40.04
CA GLU A 63 13.83 18.22 40.37
C GLU A 63 13.60 16.94 39.54
N GLU A 64 12.36 16.53 39.33
CA GLU A 64 11.98 15.39 38.49
C GLU A 64 12.40 15.59 37.02
N GLU A 65 12.24 16.81 36.49
CA GLU A 65 12.67 17.13 35.11
C GLU A 65 14.21 17.11 34.99
N MET A 66 14.94 17.51 36.03
CA MET A 66 16.40 17.45 36.04
C MET A 66 16.91 16.01 36.19
N GLU A 67 16.24 15.16 36.96
CA GLU A 67 16.52 13.73 37.04
C GLU A 67 16.29 13.05 35.66
N SER A 68 15.18 13.35 35.01
CA SER A 68 14.90 12.89 33.63
C SER A 68 15.99 13.34 32.64
N ALA A 69 16.50 14.56 32.75
CA ALA A 69 17.60 15.04 31.91
C ALA A 69 18.91 14.29 32.20
N SER A 70 19.18 13.97 33.47
CA SER A 70 20.34 13.16 33.88
C SER A 70 20.29 11.76 33.30
N ASP A 71 19.15 11.10 33.36
CA ASP A 71 18.94 9.77 32.79
C ASP A 71 19.18 9.76 31.26
N ARG A 72 18.72 10.82 30.58
CA ARG A 72 18.94 10.97 29.14
C ARG A 72 20.42 11.21 28.80
N ILE A 73 21.18 11.88 29.65
CA ILE A 73 22.64 11.98 29.46
C ILE A 73 23.28 10.59 29.48
N GLY A 74 22.87 9.72 30.42
CA GLY A 74 23.36 8.34 30.51
C GLY A 74 23.01 7.48 29.28
N ARG A 75 21.93 7.86 28.56
CA ARG A 75 21.44 7.15 27.35
C ARG A 75 21.85 7.84 26.05
N LEU A 76 22.63 8.89 26.07
CA LEU A 76 22.93 9.71 24.89
C LEU A 76 23.53 8.90 23.73
N ILE A 77 24.46 7.99 23.99
CA ILE A 77 25.07 7.15 22.96
C ILE A 77 24.04 6.17 22.33
N PRO A 78 23.29 5.37 23.10
CA PRO A 78 22.18 4.61 22.55
C PRO A 78 21.16 5.45 21.76
N ASP A 79 20.82 6.64 22.24
CA ASP A 79 19.86 7.52 21.57
C ASP A 79 20.40 8.09 20.25
N ILE A 80 21.70 8.41 20.18
CA ILE A 80 22.40 8.79 18.94
C ILE A 80 22.39 7.62 17.95
N ALA A 81 22.74 6.41 18.41
CA ALA A 81 22.76 5.22 17.57
C ALA A 81 21.38 4.93 16.98
N ALA A 82 20.35 4.88 17.82
CA ALA A 82 18.97 4.66 17.37
C ALA A 82 18.47 5.74 16.41
N ALA A 83 18.83 7.02 16.65
CA ALA A 83 18.47 8.12 15.76
C ALA A 83 19.19 8.01 14.40
N ALA A 84 20.47 7.68 14.39
CA ALA A 84 21.25 7.50 13.16
C ALA A 84 20.70 6.34 12.32
N GLU A 85 20.43 5.19 12.94
CA GLU A 85 19.82 4.05 12.27
C GLU A 85 18.43 4.40 11.70
N LYS A 86 17.59 5.05 12.50
CA LYS A 86 16.23 5.46 12.08
C LYS A 86 16.25 6.45 10.91
N LEU A 87 17.15 7.46 10.95
CA LEU A 87 17.25 8.47 9.87
C LEU A 87 17.82 7.88 8.57
N HIS A 88 18.69 6.88 8.69
CA HIS A 88 19.31 6.24 7.51
C HIS A 88 18.49 5.08 6.96
N ALA A 89 17.58 4.52 7.76
CA ALA A 89 16.70 3.44 7.30
C ALA A 89 15.73 3.95 6.22
N PRO A 90 15.51 3.19 5.14
CA PRO A 90 14.46 3.51 4.20
C PRO A 90 13.10 3.56 4.89
N HIS A 91 12.35 4.65 4.71
CA HIS A 91 11.00 4.76 5.26
C HIS A 91 9.97 3.92 4.48
N LEU A 92 10.20 3.74 3.17
CA LEU A 92 9.40 2.84 2.35
C LEU A 92 9.97 1.43 2.44
N HIS A 93 9.23 0.52 3.03
CA HIS A 93 9.63 -0.88 3.23
C HIS A 93 8.44 -1.82 3.07
N LYS A 94 8.74 -3.11 2.92
CA LYS A 94 7.73 -4.16 2.82
C LYS A 94 6.89 -4.22 4.09
N VAL A 95 5.58 -4.46 3.93
CA VAL A 95 4.63 -4.75 5.01
C VAL A 95 3.83 -6.01 4.66
N ILE A 96 3.36 -6.73 5.67
CA ILE A 96 2.48 -7.88 5.48
C ILE A 96 1.03 -7.40 5.53
N ASN A 97 0.32 -7.60 4.42
CA ASN A 97 -1.10 -7.30 4.34
C ASN A 97 -1.92 -8.52 4.81
N ALA A 98 -2.34 -8.52 6.06
CA ALA A 98 -3.26 -9.51 6.62
C ALA A 98 -4.68 -8.96 6.81
N THR A 99 -5.05 -7.89 6.07
CA THR A 99 -6.39 -7.28 6.14
C THR A 99 -7.44 -8.01 5.30
N GLY A 100 -7.03 -8.86 4.34
CA GLY A 100 -7.95 -9.47 3.38
C GLY A 100 -8.49 -8.51 2.33
N THR A 101 -7.94 -7.29 2.21
CA THR A 101 -8.24 -6.36 1.11
C THR A 101 -7.14 -6.51 0.05
N ILE A 102 -7.47 -7.12 -1.10
CA ILE A 102 -6.47 -7.47 -2.14
C ILE A 102 -5.82 -6.21 -2.72
N LEU A 103 -6.62 -5.28 -3.26
CA LEU A 103 -6.15 -4.00 -3.81
C LEU A 103 -6.21 -2.91 -2.74
N HIS A 104 -5.40 -3.08 -1.68
CA HIS A 104 -5.41 -2.14 -0.55
C HIS A 104 -4.75 -0.81 -0.93
N THR A 105 -5.53 0.26 -0.99
CA THR A 105 -5.12 1.58 -1.50
C THR A 105 -3.89 2.15 -0.79
N ASN A 106 -3.85 2.02 0.55
CA ASN A 106 -2.75 2.57 1.35
C ASN A 106 -1.50 1.68 1.37
N LEU A 107 -1.57 0.48 0.78
CA LEU A 107 -0.46 -0.49 0.74
C LEU A 107 0.12 -0.66 -0.67
N GLY A 108 -0.12 0.30 -1.57
CA GLY A 108 0.42 0.30 -2.92
C GLY A 108 -0.39 -0.50 -3.94
N ARG A 109 -1.59 -0.98 -3.57
CA ARG A 109 -2.52 -1.76 -4.42
C ARG A 109 -1.93 -3.09 -4.90
N ALA A 110 -1.72 -3.26 -6.22
CA ALA A 110 -1.22 -4.51 -6.78
C ALA A 110 0.25 -4.78 -6.43
N PRO A 111 0.56 -5.85 -5.68
CA PRO A 111 1.94 -6.27 -5.50
C PRO A 111 2.47 -6.98 -6.76
N LEU A 112 3.79 -6.95 -6.95
CA LEU A 112 4.47 -7.70 -8.01
C LEU A 112 4.86 -9.11 -7.52
N SER A 113 4.95 -10.05 -8.46
CA SER A 113 5.54 -11.35 -8.15
C SER A 113 7.03 -11.22 -7.86
N ARG A 114 7.58 -12.13 -7.06
CA ARG A 114 9.01 -12.16 -6.77
C ARG A 114 9.86 -12.30 -8.05
N CYS A 115 9.40 -13.14 -8.98
CA CYS A 115 10.07 -13.33 -10.26
C CYS A 115 10.18 -12.01 -11.04
N HIS A 116 9.11 -11.20 -11.09
CA HIS A 116 9.15 -9.88 -11.73
C HIS A 116 10.08 -8.92 -11.00
N ALA A 117 10.09 -8.95 -9.65
CA ALA A 117 10.97 -8.11 -8.85
C ALA A 117 12.46 -8.44 -9.06
N GLU A 118 12.81 -9.73 -9.17
CA GLU A 118 14.16 -10.20 -9.49
C GLU A 118 14.60 -9.75 -10.88
N GLN A 119 13.77 -9.94 -11.91
CA GLN A 119 14.05 -9.48 -13.27
C GLN A 119 14.17 -7.95 -13.35
N LEU A 120 13.32 -7.23 -12.60
CA LEU A 120 13.39 -5.77 -12.55
C LEU A 120 14.73 -5.28 -12.00
N THR A 121 15.34 -6.01 -11.06
CA THR A 121 16.64 -5.64 -10.46
C THR A 121 17.73 -5.51 -11.51
N GLU A 122 17.73 -6.34 -12.55
CA GLU A 122 18.69 -6.25 -13.65
C GLU A 122 18.51 -4.96 -14.46
N VAL A 123 17.26 -4.59 -14.74
CA VAL A 123 16.94 -3.34 -15.46
C VAL A 123 17.26 -2.10 -14.60
N LEU A 124 17.12 -2.21 -13.27
CA LEU A 124 17.39 -1.12 -12.33
C LEU A 124 18.88 -0.83 -12.22
N SER A 125 19.70 -1.86 -12.15
CA SER A 125 21.14 -1.76 -11.84
C SER A 125 22.01 -1.34 -13.01
N GLY A 126 21.45 -1.24 -14.25
CA GLY A 126 22.24 -0.97 -15.44
C GLY A 126 21.60 -0.03 -16.46
N TYR A 127 22.29 0.13 -17.57
CA TYR A 127 21.70 0.71 -18.78
C TYR A 127 20.72 -0.28 -19.40
N SER A 128 19.69 0.22 -20.08
CA SER A 128 18.69 -0.59 -20.78
C SER A 128 18.47 -0.07 -22.20
N ASN A 129 17.95 -0.92 -23.04
CA ASN A 129 17.60 -0.62 -24.43
C ASN A 129 16.24 0.11 -24.58
N LEU A 130 15.78 0.85 -23.58
CA LEU A 130 14.47 1.48 -23.50
C LEU A 130 14.03 2.21 -24.78
N GLU A 131 14.93 2.94 -25.41
CA GLU A 131 14.67 3.67 -26.68
C GLU A 131 15.71 3.29 -27.76
N TYR A 132 16.22 2.06 -27.71
CA TYR A 132 17.24 1.56 -28.62
C TYR A 132 16.96 0.11 -29.01
N ASP A 133 16.94 -0.14 -30.31
CA ASP A 133 16.82 -1.48 -30.86
C ASP A 133 18.23 -2.05 -31.13
N PRO A 134 18.67 -3.05 -30.35
CA PRO A 134 20.01 -3.62 -30.52
C PRO A 134 20.19 -4.39 -31.82
N GLU A 135 19.11 -4.90 -32.45
CA GLU A 135 19.21 -5.64 -33.72
C GLU A 135 19.45 -4.70 -34.90
N THR A 136 18.72 -3.59 -34.95
CA THR A 136 18.83 -2.63 -36.04
C THR A 136 19.83 -1.50 -35.77
N GLY A 137 20.27 -1.32 -34.51
CA GLY A 137 21.14 -0.22 -34.09
C GLY A 137 20.47 1.15 -34.14
N ARG A 138 19.10 1.22 -34.15
CA ARG A 138 18.36 2.45 -34.32
C ARG A 138 17.60 2.82 -33.06
N ARG A 139 17.26 4.10 -32.96
CA ARG A 139 16.37 4.60 -31.93
C ARG A 139 14.94 4.10 -32.20
N THR A 140 14.27 3.61 -31.15
CA THR A 140 12.88 3.18 -31.16
C THR A 140 12.03 3.95 -30.15
N ASP A 141 10.72 3.75 -30.15
CA ASP A 141 9.82 4.27 -29.12
C ASP A 141 9.92 3.36 -27.88
N ARG A 142 9.97 3.96 -26.69
CA ARG A 142 10.04 3.25 -25.40
C ARG A 142 8.85 2.33 -25.13
N LEU A 143 7.71 2.56 -25.77
CA LEU A 143 6.47 1.82 -25.57
C LEU A 143 6.24 0.74 -26.65
N THR A 144 7.17 0.55 -27.61
CA THR A 144 6.96 -0.34 -28.75
C THR A 144 6.42 -1.71 -28.32
N TYR A 145 7.18 -2.42 -27.47
CA TYR A 145 6.80 -3.77 -27.04
C TYR A 145 5.56 -3.81 -26.18
N VAL A 146 5.43 -2.87 -25.24
CA VAL A 146 4.24 -2.76 -24.38
C VAL A 146 2.99 -2.45 -25.21
N THR A 147 3.08 -1.58 -26.21
CA THR A 147 1.99 -1.28 -27.13
C THR A 147 1.56 -2.54 -27.92
N GLU A 148 2.51 -3.31 -28.42
CA GLU A 148 2.23 -4.55 -29.15
C GLU A 148 1.51 -5.57 -28.26
N LEU A 149 1.96 -5.76 -27.02
CA LEU A 149 1.30 -6.64 -26.05
C LEU A 149 -0.11 -6.18 -25.71
N ILE A 150 -0.32 -4.88 -25.44
CA ILE A 150 -1.65 -4.34 -25.18
C ILE A 150 -2.58 -4.57 -26.38
N CYS A 151 -2.13 -4.25 -27.59
CA CYS A 151 -2.92 -4.46 -28.80
C CYS A 151 -3.28 -5.94 -29.01
N ARG A 152 -2.33 -6.85 -28.79
CA ARG A 152 -2.55 -8.29 -28.91
C ARG A 152 -3.55 -8.83 -27.89
N LEU A 153 -3.48 -8.38 -26.64
CA LEU A 153 -4.34 -8.84 -25.55
C LEU A 153 -5.76 -8.26 -25.64
N THR A 154 -5.88 -7.00 -26.06
CA THR A 154 -7.15 -6.27 -26.04
C THR A 154 -7.87 -6.23 -27.38
N GLY A 155 -7.14 -6.39 -28.49
CA GLY A 155 -7.65 -6.17 -29.84
C GLY A 155 -7.66 -4.70 -30.26
N ALA A 156 -7.01 -3.80 -29.50
CA ALA A 156 -6.87 -2.40 -29.88
C ALA A 156 -5.99 -2.25 -31.14
N GLU A 157 -6.26 -1.20 -31.95
CA GLU A 157 -5.43 -0.86 -33.11
C GLU A 157 -4.10 -0.21 -32.74
N ASP A 158 -4.07 0.50 -31.59
CA ASP A 158 -2.89 1.15 -31.02
C ASP A 158 -3.11 1.40 -29.53
N ALA A 159 -2.02 1.66 -28.78
CA ALA A 159 -2.08 1.99 -27.37
C ALA A 159 -1.00 2.99 -26.95
N LEU A 160 -1.25 3.67 -25.84
CA LEU A 160 -0.32 4.61 -25.20
C LEU A 160 -0.33 4.38 -23.70
N VAL A 161 0.83 4.50 -23.04
CA VAL A 161 0.95 4.36 -21.59
C VAL A 161 1.45 5.68 -21.00
N VAL A 162 0.75 6.10 -19.95
CA VAL A 162 1.05 7.29 -19.14
C VAL A 162 1.13 6.92 -17.67
N ASN A 163 1.53 7.85 -16.81
CA ASN A 163 1.89 7.54 -15.41
C ASN A 163 0.72 7.12 -14.49
N ASN A 164 -0.54 7.41 -14.84
CA ASN A 164 -1.73 6.90 -14.13
C ASN A 164 -3.00 7.12 -14.96
N ASN A 165 -4.12 6.53 -14.55
CA ASN A 165 -5.38 6.61 -15.30
C ASN A 165 -5.99 8.03 -15.32
N ALA A 166 -5.78 8.84 -14.29
CA ALA A 166 -6.21 10.24 -14.30
C ALA A 166 -5.53 11.03 -15.43
N ALA A 167 -4.23 10.81 -15.63
CA ALA A 167 -3.47 11.37 -16.74
C ALA A 167 -3.96 10.82 -18.11
N ALA A 168 -4.36 9.55 -18.16
CA ALA A 168 -4.92 8.94 -19.36
C ALA A 168 -6.23 9.63 -19.78
N VAL A 169 -7.18 9.78 -18.86
CA VAL A 169 -8.45 10.48 -19.10
C VAL A 169 -8.21 11.94 -19.45
N MET A 170 -7.34 12.63 -18.72
CA MET A 170 -6.98 14.02 -18.98
C MET A 170 -6.38 14.19 -20.38
N LEU A 171 -5.47 13.33 -20.79
CA LEU A 171 -4.83 13.38 -22.11
C LEU A 171 -5.85 13.11 -23.23
N ALA A 172 -6.73 12.11 -23.04
CA ALA A 172 -7.77 11.78 -24.00
C ALA A 172 -8.72 12.97 -24.21
N LEU A 173 -9.25 13.54 -23.13
CA LEU A 173 -10.17 14.68 -23.20
C LEU A 173 -9.50 15.95 -23.69
N ASN A 174 -8.27 16.25 -23.25
CA ASN A 174 -7.52 17.41 -23.76
C ASN A 174 -7.26 17.30 -25.27
N THR A 175 -7.02 16.09 -25.77
CA THR A 175 -6.73 15.87 -27.19
C THR A 175 -8.00 15.92 -28.05
N LEU A 176 -9.09 15.32 -27.57
CA LEU A 176 -10.28 15.08 -28.37
C LEU A 176 -11.38 16.12 -28.17
N ALA A 177 -11.41 16.78 -26.99
CA ALA A 177 -12.55 17.60 -26.59
C ALA A 177 -12.18 18.95 -25.96
N LYS A 178 -10.94 19.40 -26.06
CA LYS A 178 -10.54 20.70 -25.51
C LYS A 178 -11.37 21.85 -26.09
N GLY A 179 -11.98 22.63 -25.21
CA GLY A 179 -12.84 23.78 -25.55
C GLY A 179 -14.23 23.38 -26.04
N GLY A 180 -14.59 22.09 -26.05
CA GLY A 180 -15.92 21.61 -26.46
C GLY A 180 -16.63 20.84 -25.35
N GLU A 181 -17.91 20.64 -25.55
CA GLU A 181 -18.79 19.93 -24.62
C GLU A 181 -18.58 18.42 -24.67
N VAL A 182 -18.69 17.79 -23.50
CA VAL A 182 -18.65 16.33 -23.33
C VAL A 182 -19.81 15.93 -22.42
N PRO A 183 -20.89 15.33 -22.98
CA PRO A 183 -21.98 14.77 -22.19
C PRO A 183 -21.51 13.62 -21.30
N VAL A 184 -21.90 13.66 -20.02
CA VAL A 184 -21.62 12.63 -19.00
C VAL A 184 -22.84 12.45 -18.11
N SER A 185 -23.21 11.21 -17.84
CA SER A 185 -24.31 10.90 -16.90
C SER A 185 -23.97 11.40 -15.49
N ARG A 186 -24.92 12.06 -14.82
CA ARG A 186 -24.77 12.45 -13.39
C ARG A 186 -24.46 11.27 -12.48
N GLY A 187 -25.01 10.09 -12.80
CA GLY A 187 -24.69 8.85 -12.08
C GLY A 187 -23.26 8.34 -12.27
N GLU A 188 -22.49 8.93 -13.19
CA GLU A 188 -21.11 8.57 -13.53
C GLU A 188 -20.09 9.63 -13.10
N LEU A 189 -20.53 10.72 -12.44
CA LEU A 189 -19.65 11.76 -11.91
C LEU A 189 -19.00 11.29 -10.58
N VAL A 190 -18.08 10.34 -10.69
CA VAL A 190 -17.48 9.67 -9.55
C VAL A 190 -16.40 10.51 -8.87
N GLU A 191 -16.26 10.33 -7.56
CA GLU A 191 -15.06 10.67 -6.79
C GLU A 191 -14.34 9.37 -6.43
N ILE A 192 -13.06 9.29 -6.79
CA ILE A 192 -12.17 8.20 -6.42
C ILE A 192 -11.17 8.74 -5.38
N GLY A 193 -10.58 7.87 -4.55
CA GLY A 193 -9.72 8.28 -3.43
C GLY A 193 -8.75 9.42 -3.72
N GLY A 194 -8.48 10.27 -2.71
CA GLY A 194 -7.60 11.43 -2.85
C GLY A 194 -8.26 12.66 -3.51
N ARG A 195 -9.59 12.75 -3.50
CA ARG A 195 -10.38 13.83 -4.13
C ARG A 195 -10.26 13.89 -5.65
N PHE A 196 -9.93 12.76 -6.30
CA PHE A 196 -10.03 12.68 -7.75
C PHE A 196 -11.50 12.66 -8.15
N ARG A 197 -11.94 13.69 -8.86
CA ARG A 197 -13.33 13.87 -9.33
C ARG A 197 -13.36 14.05 -10.83
N ILE A 198 -14.23 13.33 -11.49
CA ILE A 198 -14.40 13.43 -12.96
C ILE A 198 -14.64 14.88 -13.42
N PRO A 199 -15.54 15.68 -12.80
CA PRO A 199 -15.73 17.07 -13.21
C PRO A 199 -14.44 17.92 -13.16
N GLU A 200 -13.63 17.73 -12.13
CA GLU A 200 -12.38 18.49 -11.96
C GLU A 200 -11.32 18.07 -12.99
N VAL A 201 -11.23 16.77 -13.31
CA VAL A 201 -10.34 16.27 -14.37
C VAL A 201 -10.78 16.78 -15.74
N MET A 202 -12.07 16.81 -16.03
CA MET A 202 -12.62 17.36 -17.28
C MET A 202 -12.27 18.85 -17.39
N ALA A 203 -12.52 19.63 -16.35
CA ALA A 203 -12.16 21.04 -16.31
C ALA A 203 -10.66 21.26 -16.53
N ALA A 204 -9.81 20.47 -15.85
CA ALA A 204 -8.36 20.54 -16.00
C ALA A 204 -7.86 20.11 -17.38
N SER A 205 -8.60 19.22 -18.09
CA SER A 205 -8.31 18.87 -19.47
C SER A 205 -8.68 19.96 -20.46
N GLY A 206 -9.50 20.95 -20.04
CA GLY A 206 -10.07 21.99 -20.88
C GLY A 206 -11.34 21.56 -21.63
N ALA A 207 -11.89 20.38 -21.34
CA ALA A 207 -13.19 19.96 -21.82
C ALA A 207 -14.32 20.59 -20.98
N ILE A 208 -15.46 20.85 -21.59
CA ILE A 208 -16.63 21.41 -20.92
C ILE A 208 -17.58 20.28 -20.55
N LEU A 209 -17.76 20.06 -19.24
CA LEU A 209 -18.70 19.06 -18.75
C LEU A 209 -20.14 19.45 -19.09
N ARG A 210 -20.86 18.54 -19.73
CA ARG A 210 -22.31 18.59 -19.92
C ARG A 210 -22.97 17.48 -19.12
N GLU A 211 -23.53 17.81 -17.97
CA GLU A 211 -24.22 16.84 -17.11
C GLU A 211 -25.58 16.47 -17.70
N ILE A 212 -25.86 15.17 -17.77
CA ILE A 212 -27.13 14.65 -18.31
C ILE A 212 -27.77 13.62 -17.40
N GLY A 213 -29.06 13.37 -17.63
CA GLY A 213 -29.83 12.43 -16.82
C GLY A 213 -29.95 12.83 -15.37
N THR A 214 -30.09 11.85 -14.47
CA THR A 214 -30.16 12.01 -13.02
C THR A 214 -29.12 11.11 -12.32
N THR A 215 -28.99 11.24 -11.00
CA THR A 215 -28.03 10.46 -10.20
C THR A 215 -28.21 8.95 -10.38
N ASN A 216 -29.47 8.48 -10.44
CA ASN A 216 -29.78 7.06 -10.47
C ASN A 216 -30.25 6.56 -11.84
N ARG A 217 -30.53 7.45 -12.79
CA ARG A 217 -31.06 7.03 -14.09
C ARG A 217 -30.70 7.97 -15.23
N THR A 218 -30.21 7.38 -16.29
CA THR A 218 -29.90 8.06 -17.56
C THR A 218 -30.40 7.19 -18.72
N TYR A 219 -31.00 7.83 -19.70
CA TYR A 219 -31.53 7.19 -20.91
C TYR A 219 -30.69 7.56 -22.14
N PRO A 220 -30.72 6.75 -23.22
CA PRO A 220 -30.08 7.12 -24.48
C PRO A 220 -30.55 8.48 -25.02
N SER A 221 -31.85 8.81 -24.86
CA SER A 221 -32.40 10.12 -25.25
C SER A 221 -31.74 11.30 -24.55
N ASP A 222 -31.32 11.16 -23.29
CA ASP A 222 -30.64 12.23 -22.57
C ASP A 222 -29.32 12.61 -23.25
N TYR A 223 -28.59 11.61 -23.80
CA TYR A 223 -27.38 11.84 -24.59
C TYR A 223 -27.71 12.46 -25.94
N GLU A 224 -28.74 11.97 -26.67
CA GLU A 224 -29.13 12.50 -27.97
C GLU A 224 -29.55 13.98 -27.87
N GLU A 225 -30.35 14.34 -26.88
CA GLU A 225 -30.79 15.72 -26.61
C GLU A 225 -29.65 16.65 -26.19
N ALA A 226 -28.58 16.09 -25.61
CA ALA A 226 -27.41 16.87 -25.16
C ALA A 226 -26.39 17.13 -26.28
N VAL A 227 -26.44 16.41 -27.39
CA VAL A 227 -25.51 16.62 -28.51
C VAL A 227 -25.82 17.94 -29.21
N THR A 228 -24.82 18.80 -29.32
CA THR A 228 -24.85 20.09 -30.03
C THR A 228 -23.66 20.20 -30.99
N ASP A 229 -23.56 21.26 -31.75
CA ASP A 229 -22.38 21.56 -32.60
C ASP A 229 -21.09 21.76 -31.79
N GLU A 230 -21.23 22.09 -30.51
CA GLU A 230 -20.11 22.25 -29.57
C GLU A 230 -19.65 20.90 -28.95
N THR A 231 -20.41 19.81 -29.13
CA THR A 231 -20.06 18.49 -28.59
C THR A 231 -18.90 17.90 -29.39
N LYS A 232 -17.85 17.46 -28.67
CA LYS A 232 -16.61 16.93 -29.29
C LYS A 232 -16.36 15.46 -28.98
N ALA A 233 -16.91 14.93 -27.90
CA ALA A 233 -16.79 13.51 -27.52
C ALA A 233 -17.96 13.11 -26.63
N LEU A 234 -18.26 11.81 -26.54
CA LEU A 234 -19.08 11.22 -25.49
C LEU A 234 -18.15 10.54 -24.49
N LEU A 235 -18.43 10.70 -23.19
CA LEU A 235 -17.66 10.05 -22.14
C LEU A 235 -18.56 9.09 -21.36
N LYS A 236 -18.11 7.85 -21.24
CA LYS A 236 -18.65 6.81 -20.37
C LYS A 236 -17.67 6.64 -19.19
N VAL A 237 -18.15 6.66 -17.95
CA VAL A 237 -17.33 6.41 -16.78
C VAL A 237 -17.89 5.21 -16.01
N ASN A 238 -17.06 4.21 -15.76
CA ASN A 238 -17.45 3.06 -14.97
C ASN A 238 -17.43 3.42 -13.47
N THR A 239 -18.54 3.12 -12.76
CA THR A 239 -18.66 3.36 -11.32
C THR A 239 -17.94 2.25 -10.54
N SER A 240 -16.58 2.27 -10.59
CA SER A 240 -15.73 1.19 -10.10
C SER A 240 -15.64 1.08 -8.59
N ASN A 241 -15.99 2.14 -7.83
CA ASN A 241 -15.86 2.23 -6.37
C ASN A 241 -17.19 2.29 -5.60
N TYR A 242 -18.32 2.34 -6.29
CA TYR A 242 -19.65 2.28 -5.69
C TYR A 242 -20.68 1.67 -6.67
N ARG A 243 -21.85 1.30 -6.16
CA ARG A 243 -22.99 0.90 -6.97
C ARG A 243 -24.26 1.60 -6.51
N ILE A 244 -25.11 1.99 -7.45
CA ILE A 244 -26.48 2.46 -7.18
C ILE A 244 -27.40 1.26 -7.26
N VAL A 245 -28.05 0.93 -6.15
CA VAL A 245 -28.94 -0.24 -6.03
C VAL A 245 -30.38 0.22 -5.94
N GLY A 246 -31.31 -0.51 -6.57
CA GLY A 246 -32.74 -0.22 -6.58
C GLY A 246 -33.20 0.29 -7.95
N PHE A 247 -34.05 1.33 -7.95
CA PHE A 247 -34.57 1.93 -9.19
C PHE A 247 -33.48 2.75 -9.91
N SER A 248 -32.63 2.06 -10.65
CA SER A 248 -31.50 2.67 -11.36
C SER A 248 -31.43 2.19 -12.81
N GLY A 249 -30.70 2.93 -13.64
CA GLY A 249 -30.43 2.57 -15.04
C GLY A 249 -29.33 3.44 -15.61
N ALA A 250 -28.40 2.82 -16.33
CA ALA A 250 -27.31 3.47 -17.03
C ALA A 250 -27.31 3.07 -18.49
N VAL A 251 -26.81 3.94 -19.35
CA VAL A 251 -26.64 3.65 -20.77
C VAL A 251 -25.37 2.83 -20.97
N SER A 252 -25.47 1.72 -21.67
CA SER A 252 -24.33 0.86 -21.99
C SER A 252 -23.37 1.50 -23.00
N ALA A 253 -22.13 1.05 -23.03
CA ALA A 253 -21.15 1.49 -24.01
C ALA A 253 -21.61 1.21 -25.45
N ALA A 254 -22.30 0.09 -25.70
CA ALA A 254 -22.84 -0.27 -27.01
C ALA A 254 -23.95 0.70 -27.46
N GLU A 255 -24.87 1.08 -26.57
CA GLU A 255 -25.90 2.09 -26.88
C GLU A 255 -25.30 3.46 -27.13
N LEU A 256 -24.31 3.87 -26.34
CA LEU A 256 -23.57 5.12 -26.54
C LEU A 256 -22.82 5.12 -27.87
N LYS A 257 -22.28 3.97 -28.28
CA LYS A 257 -21.58 3.87 -29.56
C LYS A 257 -22.52 4.12 -30.75
N VAL A 258 -23.77 3.65 -30.70
CA VAL A 258 -24.75 3.94 -31.73
C VAL A 258 -25.01 5.45 -31.84
N ILE A 259 -25.10 6.15 -30.71
CA ILE A 259 -25.27 7.60 -30.68
C ILE A 259 -24.01 8.29 -31.21
N ALA A 260 -22.85 7.91 -30.71
CA ALA A 260 -21.56 8.47 -31.14
C ALA A 260 -21.37 8.38 -32.66
N ASP A 261 -21.67 7.22 -33.24
CA ASP A 261 -21.57 7.02 -34.70
C ASP A 261 -22.53 7.88 -35.49
N ARG A 262 -23.78 8.04 -35.02
CA ARG A 262 -24.78 8.89 -35.66
C ARG A 262 -24.32 10.34 -35.81
N TYR A 263 -23.62 10.84 -34.79
CA TYR A 263 -23.14 12.23 -34.76
C TYR A 263 -21.65 12.37 -35.13
N GLY A 264 -20.97 11.28 -35.49
CA GLY A 264 -19.55 11.30 -35.87
C GLY A 264 -18.60 11.64 -34.73
N LEU A 265 -19.02 11.39 -33.49
CA LEU A 265 -18.26 11.72 -32.26
C LEU A 265 -17.41 10.53 -31.80
N PRO A 266 -16.23 10.74 -31.18
CA PRO A 266 -15.51 9.69 -30.50
C PRO A 266 -16.22 9.32 -29.19
N LEU A 267 -16.27 8.01 -28.88
CA LEU A 267 -16.66 7.49 -27.57
C LEU A 267 -15.42 7.15 -26.75
N VAL A 268 -15.23 7.85 -25.64
CA VAL A 268 -14.19 7.60 -24.66
C VAL A 268 -14.80 6.87 -23.46
N GLN A 269 -14.16 5.82 -22.99
CA GLN A 269 -14.57 5.13 -21.76
C GLN A 269 -13.44 5.19 -20.71
N ASP A 270 -13.77 5.73 -19.54
CA ASP A 270 -12.98 5.56 -18.33
C ASP A 270 -13.43 4.29 -17.61
N MET A 271 -12.71 3.19 -17.81
CA MET A 271 -13.01 1.91 -17.19
C MET A 271 -12.50 1.84 -15.75
N GLY A 272 -11.33 2.39 -15.50
CA GLY A 272 -10.70 2.41 -14.19
C GLY A 272 -10.13 1.06 -13.73
N SER A 273 -10.89 -0.04 -13.75
CA SER A 273 -10.50 -1.35 -13.18
C SER A 273 -9.36 -2.05 -13.92
N GLY A 274 -9.30 -1.93 -15.24
CA GLY A 274 -8.24 -2.54 -16.05
C GLY A 274 -8.29 -4.06 -16.13
N ALA A 275 -9.47 -4.66 -16.06
CA ALA A 275 -9.64 -6.09 -16.21
C ALA A 275 -9.27 -6.55 -17.63
N LEU A 276 -8.30 -7.48 -17.75
CA LEU A 276 -7.98 -8.18 -19.01
C LEU A 276 -8.57 -9.58 -19.03
N ILE A 277 -8.81 -10.18 -17.86
CA ILE A 277 -9.53 -11.43 -17.66
C ILE A 277 -10.79 -11.12 -16.87
N ASP A 278 -11.94 -11.65 -17.30
CA ASP A 278 -13.18 -11.49 -16.56
C ASP A 278 -13.11 -12.29 -15.25
N PRO A 279 -13.30 -11.63 -14.09
CA PRO A 279 -13.33 -12.29 -12.78
C PRO A 279 -14.43 -13.37 -12.66
N GLU A 280 -15.44 -13.39 -13.52
CA GLU A 280 -16.44 -14.47 -13.58
C GLU A 280 -15.78 -15.85 -13.78
N LYS A 281 -14.63 -15.92 -14.48
CA LYS A 281 -13.83 -17.15 -14.58
C LYS A 281 -13.33 -17.70 -13.24
N PHE A 282 -13.27 -16.86 -12.23
CA PHE A 282 -12.87 -17.19 -10.85
C PHE A 282 -14.09 -17.37 -9.92
N GLY A 283 -15.31 -17.36 -10.48
CA GLY A 283 -16.56 -17.51 -9.72
C GLY A 283 -17.02 -16.22 -9.04
N LEU A 284 -16.54 -15.07 -9.48
CA LEU A 284 -16.95 -13.75 -9.03
C LEU A 284 -18.01 -13.15 -9.97
N SER A 285 -18.51 -11.95 -9.67
CA SER A 285 -19.40 -11.24 -10.57
C SER A 285 -18.67 -10.81 -11.85
N HIS A 286 -19.40 -10.76 -12.95
CA HIS A 286 -18.90 -10.24 -14.23
C HIS A 286 -18.37 -8.81 -14.08
N GLU A 287 -17.16 -8.58 -14.57
CA GLU A 287 -16.57 -7.26 -14.75
C GLU A 287 -16.19 -7.08 -16.23
N GLU A 288 -16.66 -5.99 -16.83
CA GLU A 288 -16.35 -5.69 -18.22
C GLU A 288 -14.83 -5.62 -18.44
N THR A 289 -14.33 -6.38 -19.42
CA THR A 289 -12.89 -6.33 -19.77
C THR A 289 -12.63 -5.21 -20.79
N VAL A 290 -11.34 -4.80 -20.90
CA VAL A 290 -10.91 -3.83 -21.92
C VAL A 290 -11.27 -4.34 -23.32
N ARG A 291 -11.13 -5.63 -23.56
CA ARG A 291 -11.49 -6.27 -24.83
C ARG A 291 -12.98 -6.17 -25.13
N ASP A 292 -13.85 -6.37 -24.13
CA ASP A 292 -15.30 -6.26 -24.30
C ASP A 292 -15.71 -4.86 -24.71
N SER A 293 -15.14 -3.83 -24.07
CA SER A 293 -15.39 -2.43 -24.42
C SER A 293 -15.02 -2.13 -25.87
N LEU A 294 -13.84 -2.60 -26.31
CA LEU A 294 -13.38 -2.41 -27.70
C LEU A 294 -14.26 -3.17 -28.71
N ILE A 295 -14.68 -4.40 -28.41
CA ILE A 295 -15.60 -5.18 -29.24
C ILE A 295 -16.97 -4.49 -29.36
N ARG A 296 -17.44 -3.85 -28.28
CA ARG A 296 -18.69 -3.03 -28.31
C ARG A 296 -18.52 -1.72 -29.05
N GLY A 297 -17.32 -1.45 -29.59
CA GLY A 297 -17.04 -0.35 -30.49
C GLY A 297 -16.57 0.94 -29.82
N VAL A 298 -16.24 0.91 -28.52
CA VAL A 298 -15.60 2.06 -27.85
C VAL A 298 -14.34 2.47 -28.60
N ASP A 299 -14.20 3.78 -28.86
CA ASP A 299 -13.11 4.30 -29.69
C ASP A 299 -11.80 4.42 -28.89
N VAL A 300 -11.90 4.76 -27.60
CA VAL A 300 -10.77 4.94 -26.68
C VAL A 300 -11.17 4.44 -25.30
N VAL A 301 -10.42 3.51 -24.73
CA VAL A 301 -10.59 3.00 -23.37
C VAL A 301 -9.39 3.43 -22.53
N CYS A 302 -9.65 4.05 -21.37
CA CYS A 302 -8.65 4.43 -20.37
C CYS A 302 -8.78 3.53 -19.14
N PHE A 303 -7.67 2.99 -18.63
CA PHE A 303 -7.68 2.09 -17.47
C PHE A 303 -6.37 2.09 -16.69
N SER A 304 -6.44 1.59 -15.44
CA SER A 304 -5.30 1.54 -14.52
C SER A 304 -4.49 0.25 -14.66
N GLY A 305 -3.16 0.36 -14.55
CA GLY A 305 -2.27 -0.81 -14.54
C GLY A 305 -2.19 -1.49 -13.16
N ASP A 306 -2.38 -0.76 -12.08
CA ASP A 306 -2.18 -1.18 -10.69
C ASP A 306 -3.43 -1.68 -9.96
N LYS A 307 -4.48 -2.03 -10.72
CA LYS A 307 -5.72 -2.61 -10.21
C LYS A 307 -5.86 -4.07 -10.64
N LEU A 308 -6.98 -4.45 -11.30
CA LEU A 308 -7.22 -5.84 -11.72
C LEU A 308 -6.20 -6.36 -12.74
N LEU A 309 -5.57 -5.48 -13.52
CA LEU A 309 -4.46 -5.87 -14.37
C LEU A 309 -3.28 -6.44 -13.54
N GLY A 310 -3.09 -6.00 -12.29
CA GLY A 310 -2.05 -6.52 -11.41
C GLY A 310 -0.62 -6.06 -11.74
N GLY A 311 -0.49 -4.98 -12.51
CA GLY A 311 0.78 -4.39 -12.93
C GLY A 311 1.20 -3.19 -12.08
N PRO A 312 2.13 -2.37 -12.59
CA PRO A 312 2.58 -1.15 -11.92
C PRO A 312 1.53 -0.04 -12.03
N GLN A 313 1.70 1.02 -11.22
CA GLN A 313 0.92 2.23 -11.44
C GLN A 313 1.20 2.77 -12.86
N ALA A 314 0.18 2.73 -13.68
CA ALA A 314 0.16 3.26 -15.03
C ALA A 314 -1.27 3.61 -15.44
N GLY A 315 -1.41 4.56 -16.36
CA GLY A 315 -2.63 4.78 -17.12
C GLY A 315 -2.44 4.24 -18.53
N ILE A 316 -3.30 3.37 -18.94
CA ILE A 316 -3.24 2.75 -20.26
C ILE A 316 -4.40 3.30 -21.10
N ILE A 317 -4.10 3.72 -22.31
CA ILE A 317 -5.06 4.22 -23.30
C ILE A 317 -4.98 3.27 -24.48
N ALA A 318 -6.05 2.55 -24.76
CA ALA A 318 -6.12 1.60 -25.87
C ALA A 318 -7.31 1.92 -26.77
N GLY A 319 -7.17 1.77 -28.09
CA GLY A 319 -8.27 2.05 -28.98
C GLY A 319 -7.86 2.24 -30.44
N LYS A 320 -8.64 3.06 -31.16
CA LYS A 320 -8.43 3.32 -32.58
C LYS A 320 -7.16 4.15 -32.82
N ARG A 321 -6.34 3.71 -33.72
CA ARG A 321 -5.05 4.32 -34.10
C ARG A 321 -5.16 5.82 -34.38
N LYS A 322 -6.23 6.23 -35.10
CA LYS A 322 -6.45 7.65 -35.43
C LYS A 322 -6.49 8.57 -34.18
N TYR A 323 -7.06 8.09 -33.06
CA TYR A 323 -7.15 8.87 -31.83
C TYR A 323 -5.88 8.75 -30.98
N ILE A 324 -5.33 7.54 -30.89
CA ILE A 324 -4.09 7.29 -30.15
C ILE A 324 -2.91 8.08 -30.76
N SER A 325 -2.81 8.16 -32.08
CA SER A 325 -1.78 8.95 -32.76
C SER A 325 -1.88 10.45 -32.42
N LEU A 326 -3.10 11.01 -32.32
CA LEU A 326 -3.29 12.40 -31.88
C LEU A 326 -2.82 12.61 -30.43
N MET A 327 -3.14 11.67 -29.53
CA MET A 327 -2.71 11.73 -28.12
C MET A 327 -1.19 11.62 -28.00
N ARG A 328 -0.56 10.77 -28.81
CA ARG A 328 0.90 10.63 -28.86
C ARG A 328 1.59 11.93 -29.31
N ALA A 329 0.97 12.69 -30.21
CA ALA A 329 1.46 13.99 -30.67
C ALA A 329 1.19 15.14 -29.69
N ASN A 330 0.27 14.96 -28.73
CA ASN A 330 -0.06 15.98 -27.73
C ASN A 330 1.13 16.21 -26.77
N GLN A 331 1.44 17.47 -26.43
CA GLN A 331 2.55 17.82 -25.55
C GLN A 331 2.39 17.25 -24.14
N LEU A 332 1.17 17.03 -23.65
CA LEU A 332 0.90 16.39 -22.36
C LEU A 332 1.39 14.95 -22.32
N SER A 333 1.48 14.23 -23.44
CA SER A 333 2.02 12.87 -23.47
C SER A 333 3.46 12.82 -22.98
N ARG A 334 4.24 13.91 -23.19
CA ARG A 334 5.59 14.01 -22.66
C ARG A 334 5.62 14.33 -21.16
N ALA A 335 4.71 15.17 -20.69
CA ALA A 335 4.57 15.48 -19.27
C ALA A 335 4.11 14.25 -18.45
N PHE A 336 3.30 13.41 -19.05
CA PHE A 336 2.74 12.18 -18.42
C PHE A 336 3.54 10.91 -18.72
N ARG A 337 4.73 11.05 -19.27
CA ARG A 337 5.55 9.92 -19.74
C ARG A 337 6.03 9.06 -18.57
N VAL A 338 5.83 7.75 -18.70
CA VAL A 338 6.34 6.75 -17.74
C VAL A 338 7.86 6.57 -17.83
N ASP A 339 8.45 6.16 -16.72
CA ASP A 339 9.86 5.81 -16.60
C ASP A 339 10.18 4.38 -17.13
N LYS A 340 11.46 3.99 -17.09
CA LYS A 340 11.90 2.66 -17.54
C LYS A 340 11.38 1.53 -16.66
N TYR A 341 11.15 1.79 -15.38
CA TYR A 341 10.74 0.78 -14.41
C TYR A 341 9.28 0.38 -14.64
N THR A 342 8.42 1.38 -14.82
CA THR A 342 7.01 1.17 -15.18
C THR A 342 6.87 0.39 -16.49
N VAL A 343 7.69 0.74 -17.52
CA VAL A 343 7.68 0.03 -18.81
C VAL A 343 8.10 -1.42 -18.63
N ALA A 344 9.21 -1.67 -17.95
CA ALA A 344 9.74 -3.03 -17.76
C ALA A 344 8.75 -3.92 -16.97
N VAL A 345 8.19 -3.40 -15.87
CA VAL A 345 7.20 -4.16 -15.08
C VAL A 345 5.93 -4.42 -15.88
N LEU A 346 5.45 -3.42 -16.63
CA LEU A 346 4.24 -3.59 -17.43
C LEU A 346 4.45 -4.62 -18.54
N GLU A 347 5.61 -4.63 -19.19
CA GLU A 347 5.99 -5.63 -20.19
C GLU A 347 5.98 -7.04 -19.60
N MET A 348 6.62 -7.25 -18.44
CA MET A 348 6.65 -8.55 -17.76
C MET A 348 5.23 -9.05 -17.42
N VAL A 349 4.41 -8.19 -16.82
CA VAL A 349 3.03 -8.53 -16.43
C VAL A 349 2.18 -8.83 -17.67
N LEU A 350 2.24 -8.01 -18.72
CA LEU A 350 1.49 -8.25 -19.95
C LEU A 350 1.95 -9.51 -20.70
N THR A 351 3.21 -9.88 -20.57
CA THR A 351 3.72 -11.14 -21.13
C THR A 351 3.10 -12.35 -20.45
N ASP A 352 2.89 -12.32 -19.13
CA ASP A 352 2.19 -13.40 -18.43
C ASP A 352 0.75 -13.57 -18.94
N TYR A 353 0.06 -12.49 -19.34
CA TYR A 353 -1.29 -12.55 -19.91
C TYR A 353 -1.38 -13.21 -21.29
N LEU A 354 -0.26 -13.52 -21.94
CA LEU A 354 -0.30 -14.31 -23.18
C LEU A 354 -0.79 -15.74 -22.95
N ASP A 355 -0.74 -16.20 -21.70
CA ASP A 355 -1.36 -17.42 -21.20
C ASP A 355 -2.19 -17.09 -19.94
N GLU A 356 -3.51 -17.24 -20.03
CA GLU A 356 -4.42 -16.88 -18.93
C GLU A 356 -4.20 -17.71 -17.65
N GLU A 357 -3.81 -18.98 -17.78
CA GLU A 357 -3.53 -19.85 -16.62
C GLU A 357 -2.23 -19.41 -15.90
N GLU A 358 -1.21 -19.09 -16.70
CA GLU A 358 0.03 -18.51 -16.16
C GLU A 358 -0.21 -17.14 -15.51
N ALA A 359 -1.01 -16.28 -16.12
CA ALA A 359 -1.38 -14.99 -15.53
C ALA A 359 -2.07 -15.18 -14.17
N ALA A 360 -3.07 -16.07 -14.10
CA ALA A 360 -3.78 -16.37 -12.85
C ALA A 360 -2.85 -16.92 -11.75
N ARG A 361 -1.79 -17.62 -12.13
CA ARG A 361 -0.81 -18.19 -11.21
C ARG A 361 0.28 -17.20 -10.78
N ARG A 362 0.80 -16.40 -11.72
CA ARG A 362 1.99 -15.55 -11.50
C ARG A 362 1.66 -14.16 -10.99
N ILE A 363 0.56 -13.57 -11.47
CA ILE A 363 0.16 -12.22 -11.08
C ILE A 363 -0.53 -12.29 -9.71
N PRO A 364 0.05 -11.68 -8.64
CA PRO A 364 -0.46 -11.87 -7.28
C PRO A 364 -1.93 -11.47 -7.10
N VAL A 365 -2.40 -10.42 -7.76
CA VAL A 365 -3.82 -10.01 -7.72
C VAL A 365 -4.71 -11.13 -8.25
N LEU A 366 -4.42 -11.65 -9.44
CA LEU A 366 -5.21 -12.72 -10.06
C LEU A 366 -5.14 -14.02 -9.26
N ARG A 367 -3.95 -14.35 -8.73
CA ARG A 367 -3.77 -15.50 -7.84
C ARG A 367 -4.65 -15.39 -6.60
N MET A 368 -4.67 -14.23 -5.93
CA MET A 368 -5.53 -14.01 -4.76
C MET A 368 -7.03 -14.07 -5.09
N LEU A 369 -7.43 -13.66 -6.29
CA LEU A 369 -8.81 -13.76 -6.76
C LEU A 369 -9.21 -15.22 -7.06
N SER A 370 -8.34 -15.98 -7.73
CA SER A 370 -8.59 -17.34 -8.21
C SER A 370 -8.32 -18.44 -7.18
N GLU A 371 -7.55 -18.15 -6.10
CA GLU A 371 -7.14 -19.16 -5.13
C GLU A 371 -8.34 -19.78 -4.39
N PRO A 372 -8.49 -21.12 -4.41
CA PRO A 372 -9.56 -21.80 -3.69
C PRO A 372 -9.47 -21.56 -2.17
N SER A 373 -10.61 -21.35 -1.51
CA SER A 373 -10.66 -21.15 -0.05
C SER A 373 -10.03 -22.29 0.75
N GLY A 374 -10.03 -23.51 0.21
CA GLY A 374 -9.34 -24.67 0.82
C GLY A 374 -7.81 -24.52 0.88
N SER A 375 -7.19 -23.87 -0.12
CA SER A 375 -5.75 -23.58 -0.11
C SER A 375 -5.41 -22.51 0.93
N VAL A 376 -6.21 -21.45 0.99
CA VAL A 376 -6.09 -20.40 2.03
C VAL A 376 -6.20 -21.00 3.43
N ARG A 377 -7.17 -21.90 3.63
CA ARG A 377 -7.35 -22.60 4.91
C ARG A 377 -6.14 -23.47 5.28
N LYS A 378 -5.58 -24.23 4.35
CA LYS A 378 -4.37 -25.03 4.60
C LYS A 378 -3.19 -24.17 5.04
N ARG A 379 -2.99 -22.99 4.41
CA ARG A 379 -1.96 -22.02 4.80
C ARG A 379 -2.21 -21.49 6.22
N ALA A 380 -3.46 -21.16 6.55
CA ALA A 380 -3.86 -20.77 7.90
C ALA A 380 -3.60 -21.87 8.94
N GLU A 381 -3.91 -23.14 8.63
CA GLU A 381 -3.65 -24.30 9.48
C GLU A 381 -2.16 -24.53 9.71
N THR A 382 -1.34 -24.33 8.68
CA THR A 382 0.12 -24.40 8.79
C THR A 382 0.66 -23.33 9.72
N LEU A 383 0.23 -22.08 9.56
CA LEU A 383 0.62 -20.98 10.43
C LEU A 383 0.17 -21.23 11.88
N LEU A 384 -1.09 -21.66 12.09
CA LEU A 384 -1.61 -22.00 13.41
C LEU A 384 -0.77 -23.07 14.10
N LYS A 385 -0.36 -24.11 13.36
CA LYS A 385 0.49 -25.19 13.89
C LYS A 385 1.87 -24.66 14.34
N LEU A 386 2.50 -23.84 13.52
CA LEU A 386 3.79 -23.22 13.86
C LEU A 386 3.70 -22.37 15.14
N LEU A 387 2.58 -21.66 15.31
CA LEU A 387 2.38 -20.77 16.45
C LEU A 387 1.94 -21.50 17.73
N ARG A 388 1.22 -22.61 17.66
CA ARG A 388 0.74 -23.35 18.85
C ARG A 388 1.86 -23.87 19.73
N ASP A 389 2.94 -24.34 19.14
CA ASP A 389 4.08 -24.91 19.87
C ASP A 389 4.96 -23.81 20.50
N GLY A 390 4.80 -22.56 20.12
CA GLY A 390 5.61 -21.42 20.56
C GLY A 390 4.89 -20.34 21.36
N ILE A 391 3.55 -20.29 21.41
CA ILE A 391 2.77 -19.20 22.04
C ILE A 391 1.94 -19.68 23.24
N PRO A 392 2.50 -19.84 24.45
CA PRO A 392 1.71 -20.03 25.65
C PRO A 392 0.97 -18.73 26.02
N GLY A 393 -0.33 -18.84 26.24
CA GLY A 393 -1.12 -17.75 26.82
C GLY A 393 -1.85 -16.83 25.83
N VAL A 394 -1.81 -17.12 24.54
CA VAL A 394 -2.65 -16.46 23.53
C VAL A 394 -3.68 -17.45 23.02
N GLY A 395 -4.96 -17.05 22.95
CA GLY A 395 -5.99 -17.83 22.26
C GLY A 395 -5.79 -17.69 20.76
N LEU A 396 -5.64 -18.82 20.04
CA LEU A 396 -5.56 -18.85 18.58
C LEU A 396 -6.69 -19.71 18.04
N THR A 397 -7.48 -19.17 17.12
CA THR A 397 -8.52 -19.90 16.41
C THR A 397 -8.43 -19.66 14.91
N LEU A 398 -9.04 -20.56 14.14
CA LEU A 398 -9.25 -20.35 12.71
C LEU A 398 -10.73 -20.09 12.48
N GLU A 399 -11.02 -18.94 11.91
CA GLU A 399 -12.38 -18.52 11.64
C GLU A 399 -12.61 -18.32 10.13
N PRO A 400 -13.76 -18.73 9.60
CA PRO A 400 -14.14 -18.35 8.25
C PRO A 400 -14.37 -16.84 8.20
N CYS A 401 -13.91 -16.22 7.12
CA CYS A 401 -14.10 -14.80 6.89
C CYS A 401 -14.29 -14.50 5.39
N GLU A 402 -14.52 -13.25 5.09
CA GLU A 402 -14.61 -12.74 3.73
C GLU A 402 -13.53 -11.70 3.49
N SER A 403 -12.80 -11.88 2.38
CA SER A 403 -11.86 -10.92 1.84
C SER A 403 -12.56 -10.02 0.84
N CYS A 404 -12.06 -8.79 0.68
CA CYS A 404 -12.60 -7.82 -0.27
C CYS A 404 -11.60 -7.60 -1.41
N ILE A 405 -12.10 -7.28 -2.61
CA ILE A 405 -11.22 -6.92 -3.72
C ILE A 405 -10.61 -5.54 -3.47
N GLY A 406 -11.42 -4.55 -3.10
CA GLY A 406 -10.97 -3.20 -2.74
C GLY A 406 -10.61 -2.33 -3.95
N GLY A 407 -10.02 -1.19 -3.67
CA GLY A 407 -9.29 -0.36 -4.63
C GLY A 407 -9.99 0.12 -5.92
N GLY A 408 -11.32 0.24 -5.94
CA GLY A 408 -12.03 0.74 -7.13
C GLY A 408 -12.26 -0.34 -8.21
N SER A 409 -12.53 -1.55 -7.77
CA SER A 409 -12.97 -2.67 -8.61
C SER A 409 -13.91 -3.55 -7.80
N LEU A 410 -15.04 -3.95 -8.37
CA LEU A 410 -16.03 -4.86 -7.78
C LEU A 410 -16.39 -4.52 -6.30
N PRO A 411 -16.96 -3.34 -6.02
CA PRO A 411 -17.02 -2.76 -4.67
C PRO A 411 -17.89 -3.52 -3.68
N LEU A 412 -18.79 -4.38 -4.14
CA LEU A 412 -19.68 -5.20 -3.29
C LEU A 412 -19.28 -6.68 -3.28
N GLU A 413 -18.21 -7.05 -3.99
CA GLU A 413 -17.79 -8.43 -4.11
C GLU A 413 -16.93 -8.86 -2.92
N THR A 414 -17.24 -10.03 -2.38
CA THR A 414 -16.45 -10.66 -1.32
C THR A 414 -16.04 -12.06 -1.72
N ILE A 415 -14.91 -12.52 -1.19
CA ILE A 415 -14.33 -13.82 -1.49
C ILE A 415 -14.18 -14.60 -0.19
N ARG A 416 -14.71 -15.83 -0.15
CA ARG A 416 -14.57 -16.71 1.02
C ARG A 416 -13.09 -16.92 1.37
N SER A 417 -12.75 -16.69 2.62
CA SER A 417 -11.40 -16.79 3.15
C SER A 417 -11.37 -17.48 4.50
N THR A 418 -10.17 -17.60 5.07
CA THR A 418 -9.93 -18.08 6.43
C THR A 418 -8.97 -17.12 7.11
N ALA A 419 -9.33 -16.66 8.30
CA ALA A 419 -8.46 -15.87 9.16
C ALA A 419 -7.87 -16.71 10.28
N LEU A 420 -6.61 -16.46 10.61
CA LEU A 420 -6.06 -16.79 11.92
C LEU A 420 -6.46 -15.66 12.88
N VAL A 421 -7.22 -15.99 13.91
CA VAL A 421 -7.71 -15.04 14.91
C VAL A 421 -6.88 -15.16 16.18
N ILE A 422 -6.34 -14.06 16.63
CA ILE A 422 -5.52 -13.93 17.84
C ILE A 422 -6.34 -13.25 18.91
N HIS A 423 -6.51 -13.92 20.06
CA HIS A 423 -7.16 -13.37 21.25
C HIS A 423 -6.09 -13.04 22.29
N PRO A 424 -5.63 -11.77 22.38
CA PRO A 424 -4.65 -11.37 23.38
C PRO A 424 -5.22 -11.50 24.78
N LYS A 425 -4.47 -12.06 25.74
CA LYS A 425 -4.96 -12.24 27.12
C LYS A 425 -4.49 -11.16 28.09
N ARG A 426 -3.47 -10.38 27.70
CA ARG A 426 -2.78 -9.43 28.61
C ARG A 426 -2.86 -7.99 28.17
N MET A 427 -3.30 -7.74 26.95
CA MET A 427 -3.49 -6.43 26.34
C MET A 427 -4.73 -6.46 25.48
N SER A 428 -5.27 -5.32 25.11
CA SER A 428 -6.39 -5.22 24.17
C SER A 428 -5.97 -5.61 22.75
N ALA A 429 -6.93 -5.98 21.90
CA ALA A 429 -6.67 -6.23 20.48
C ALA A 429 -6.11 -4.99 19.76
N GLY A 430 -6.49 -3.79 20.22
CA GLY A 430 -5.95 -2.53 19.71
C GLY A 430 -4.45 -2.38 19.96
N GLU A 431 -4.02 -2.58 21.21
CA GLU A 431 -2.60 -2.55 21.61
C GLU A 431 -1.79 -3.63 20.90
N PHE A 432 -2.34 -4.85 20.80
CA PHE A 432 -1.67 -5.91 20.03
C PHE A 432 -1.51 -5.55 18.56
N GLY A 433 -2.52 -4.94 17.94
CA GLY A 433 -2.46 -4.41 16.58
C GLY A 433 -1.40 -3.30 16.42
N GLU A 434 -1.15 -2.48 17.46
CA GLU A 434 -0.04 -1.51 17.44
C GLU A 434 1.32 -2.19 17.50
N GLU A 435 1.49 -3.21 18.31
CA GLU A 435 2.73 -4.00 18.35
C GLU A 435 3.01 -4.68 17.00
N LEU A 436 1.99 -5.23 16.35
CA LEU A 436 2.12 -5.79 14.99
C LEU A 436 2.65 -4.76 13.98
N ARG A 437 2.20 -3.50 14.06
CA ARG A 437 2.68 -2.43 13.17
C ARG A 437 4.09 -1.93 13.49
N ARG A 438 4.61 -2.21 14.70
CA ARG A 438 5.96 -1.83 15.13
C ARG A 438 7.02 -2.89 14.87
N MET A 439 6.61 -4.06 14.36
CA MET A 439 7.54 -5.13 14.01
C MET A 439 8.52 -4.72 12.91
N PRO A 440 9.70 -5.35 12.80
CA PRO A 440 10.65 -5.13 11.72
C PRO A 440 10.01 -5.25 10.33
N CYS A 441 9.13 -6.24 10.13
CA CYS A 441 8.21 -6.30 9.00
C CYS A 441 6.79 -6.02 9.50
N PRO A 442 6.27 -4.78 9.40
CA PRO A 442 4.98 -4.42 9.95
C PRO A 442 3.83 -5.27 9.38
N VAL A 443 2.93 -5.70 10.25
CA VAL A 443 1.76 -6.49 9.89
C VAL A 443 0.49 -5.65 10.06
N LEU A 444 -0.29 -5.55 8.99
CA LEU A 444 -1.58 -4.87 9.02
C LEU A 444 -2.70 -5.91 9.08
N ALA A 445 -3.50 -5.82 10.13
CA ALA A 445 -4.59 -6.76 10.44
C ALA A 445 -5.92 -6.04 10.66
N ARG A 446 -7.03 -6.78 10.62
CA ARG A 446 -8.33 -6.27 11.06
C ARG A 446 -8.50 -6.50 12.56
N ILE A 447 -9.08 -5.51 13.26
CA ILE A 447 -9.52 -5.66 14.65
C ILE A 447 -11.04 -5.77 14.63
N ARG A 448 -11.54 -6.87 15.17
CA ARG A 448 -12.97 -7.14 15.24
C ARG A 448 -13.28 -7.97 16.49
N GLU A 449 -14.37 -7.65 17.21
CA GLU A 449 -14.83 -8.42 18.37
C GLU A 449 -13.73 -8.65 19.42
N ASP A 450 -12.94 -7.59 19.70
CA ASP A 450 -11.79 -7.59 20.62
C ASP A 450 -10.72 -8.68 20.30
N ALA A 451 -10.60 -9.03 19.03
CA ALA A 451 -9.61 -9.97 18.53
C ALA A 451 -8.90 -9.40 17.27
N VAL A 452 -7.70 -9.88 17.00
CA VAL A 452 -6.92 -9.54 15.82
C VAL A 452 -7.10 -10.62 14.76
N TRP A 453 -7.61 -10.21 13.60
CA TRP A 453 -7.93 -11.10 12.48
C TRP A 453 -6.87 -10.97 11.40
N LEU A 454 -6.13 -12.04 11.16
CA LEU A 454 -5.14 -12.16 10.09
C LEU A 454 -5.77 -12.96 8.95
N ASP A 455 -6.31 -12.25 7.95
CA ASP A 455 -6.90 -12.89 6.78
C ASP A 455 -5.82 -13.44 5.86
N MET A 456 -5.80 -14.75 5.70
CA MET A 456 -4.71 -15.47 5.02
C MET A 456 -4.78 -15.42 3.50
N ARG A 457 -5.82 -14.84 2.90
CA ARG A 457 -5.90 -14.69 1.43
C ARG A 457 -4.86 -13.72 0.91
N THR A 458 -4.59 -12.65 1.66
CA THR A 458 -3.62 -11.62 1.29
C THR A 458 -2.22 -11.84 1.87
N VAL A 459 -2.02 -12.95 2.60
CA VAL A 459 -0.73 -13.41 3.12
C VAL A 459 -0.28 -14.63 2.32
N ASP A 460 0.79 -14.50 1.54
CA ASP A 460 1.34 -15.64 0.79
C ASP A 460 2.19 -16.57 1.66
N GLU A 461 2.77 -17.62 1.07
CA GLU A 461 3.56 -18.60 1.82
C GLU A 461 4.83 -17.99 2.43
N GLU A 462 5.52 -17.10 1.69
CA GLU A 462 6.73 -16.43 2.17
C GLU A 462 6.40 -15.47 3.32
N ASP A 463 5.37 -14.65 3.12
CA ASP A 463 4.88 -13.72 4.15
C ASP A 463 4.36 -14.47 5.38
N SER A 464 3.77 -15.66 5.21
CA SER A 464 3.34 -16.51 6.31
C SER A 464 4.53 -16.98 7.16
N GLY A 465 5.68 -17.28 6.54
CA GLY A 465 6.91 -17.63 7.26
C GLY A 465 7.48 -16.44 8.07
N ILE A 466 7.53 -15.24 7.45
CA ILE A 466 7.94 -14.02 8.13
C ILE A 466 6.99 -13.70 9.28
N LEU A 467 5.69 -13.75 9.03
CA LEU A 467 4.65 -13.53 10.04
C LEU A 467 4.79 -14.47 11.25
N ALA A 468 5.08 -15.75 11.01
CA ALA A 468 5.33 -16.70 12.09
C ALA A 468 6.54 -16.30 12.94
N ALA A 469 7.65 -15.95 12.30
CA ALA A 469 8.87 -15.52 12.99
C ALA A 469 8.66 -14.25 13.82
N GLU A 470 7.98 -13.25 13.26
CA GLU A 470 7.66 -11.98 13.94
C GLU A 470 6.74 -12.20 15.15
N LEU A 471 5.69 -13.00 15.01
CA LEU A 471 4.77 -13.32 16.11
C LEU A 471 5.46 -14.09 17.24
N LEU A 472 6.37 -15.01 16.93
CA LEU A 472 7.18 -15.72 17.93
C LEU A 472 8.18 -14.79 18.63
N ALA A 473 8.76 -13.82 17.92
CA ALA A 473 9.67 -12.85 18.48
C ALA A 473 9.00 -11.90 19.50
N LEU A 474 7.77 -11.44 19.22
CA LEU A 474 6.94 -10.64 20.14
C LEU A 474 6.79 -11.31 21.50
N GLN A 475 6.55 -12.61 21.51
CA GLN A 475 6.37 -13.37 22.73
C GLN A 475 7.63 -13.52 23.57
N ASN A 476 8.78 -13.69 22.92
CA ASN A 476 10.04 -13.78 23.64
C ASN A 476 10.38 -12.45 24.33
N ALA A 477 10.03 -11.32 23.70
CA ALA A 477 10.16 -9.98 24.29
C ALA A 477 9.24 -9.80 25.52
N GLU A 478 7.98 -10.29 25.45
CA GLU A 478 7.06 -10.27 26.59
C GLU A 478 7.50 -11.19 27.73
N ARG A 479 8.03 -12.39 27.41
CA ARG A 479 8.59 -13.29 28.42
C ARG A 479 9.79 -12.66 29.14
N GLY A 480 10.66 -11.95 28.42
CA GLY A 480 11.79 -11.24 28.99
C GLY A 480 11.37 -10.14 29.97
N LYS A 481 10.36 -9.34 29.63
CA LYS A 481 9.78 -8.32 30.51
C LYS A 481 9.17 -8.93 31.79
N LEU A 482 8.45 -10.05 31.68
CA LEU A 482 7.84 -10.74 32.82
C LEU A 482 8.87 -11.35 33.78
N CYS A 483 10.00 -11.85 33.27
CA CYS A 483 11.09 -12.31 34.12
C CYS A 483 11.74 -11.13 34.89
N GLN A 484 11.90 -9.98 34.25
CA GLN A 484 12.41 -8.79 34.89
C GLN A 484 11.44 -8.24 35.93
N ASP A 485 10.15 -8.18 35.66
CA ASP A 485 9.14 -7.71 36.62
C ASP A 485 9.01 -8.65 37.83
N LYS A 486 9.06 -9.98 37.62
CA LYS A 486 9.11 -10.93 38.74
C LYS A 486 10.38 -10.80 39.57
N LEU A 487 11.54 -10.64 38.95
CA LEU A 487 12.81 -10.39 39.64
C LEU A 487 12.83 -9.06 40.40
N CYS A 488 12.13 -8.02 39.89
CA CYS A 488 11.94 -6.76 40.61
C CYS A 488 10.98 -6.91 41.81
N GLN A 489 9.88 -7.66 41.62
CA GLN A 489 8.93 -7.91 42.73
C GLN A 489 9.55 -8.77 43.82
N ASP A 490 10.33 -9.79 43.47
CA ASP A 490 11.04 -10.62 44.46
C ASP A 490 12.14 -9.82 45.20
N LYS A 491 12.82 -8.86 44.55
CA LYS A 491 13.76 -7.96 45.23
C LYS A 491 13.07 -6.95 46.16
N LEU A 492 11.91 -6.42 45.77
CA LEU A 492 11.08 -5.54 46.59
C LEU A 492 10.47 -6.25 47.82
N CYS A 493 10.28 -7.58 47.75
CA CYS A 493 9.86 -8.38 48.91
C CYS A 493 10.98 -8.72 49.87
N GLN A 494 12.26 -8.69 49.44
CA GLN A 494 13.41 -8.97 50.30
C GLN A 494 13.86 -7.74 51.11
N ASP A 495 13.47 -6.52 50.72
CA ASP A 495 13.87 -5.27 51.43
C ASP A 495 12.84 -4.74 52.43
N LYS A 496 11.77 -5.48 52.74
CA LYS A 496 10.86 -5.15 53.83
C LYS A 496 11.10 -6.09 55.03
N PRO A 497 11.62 -5.61 56.19
CA PRO A 497 11.70 -6.43 57.39
C PRO A 497 10.28 -6.79 57.83
N CYS A 498 9.97 -8.09 57.82
CA CYS A 498 8.74 -8.64 58.35
C CYS A 498 8.66 -8.35 59.87
N GLN A 499 7.93 -7.30 60.27
CA GLN A 499 7.45 -7.11 61.62
C GLN A 499 6.07 -7.72 61.73
N ASP A 500 5.97 -9.05 61.82
CA ASP A 500 4.84 -9.68 62.46
C ASP A 500 5.23 -11.08 62.97
N LYS A 501 5.19 -11.19 64.28
CA LYS A 501 5.26 -12.43 65.02
C LYS A 501 4.05 -13.28 64.74
N LEU A 502 4.12 -14.22 63.77
CA LEU A 502 3.23 -15.39 63.70
C LEU A 502 3.57 -16.18 62.40
N CYS A 503 4.74 -16.82 62.40
CA CYS A 503 5.02 -17.94 61.49
C CYS A 503 6.20 -18.73 62.03
N GLN A 504 5.96 -19.40 63.16
CA GLN A 504 6.73 -20.60 63.54
C GLN A 504 5.83 -21.78 63.10
N ASP A 505 6.49 -22.72 62.44
CA ASP A 505 6.00 -24.02 62.01
C ASP A 505 5.41 -24.10 60.57
N LYS A 506 6.36 -24.23 59.60
CA LYS A 506 6.39 -25.31 58.61
C LYS A 506 7.59 -25.17 57.64
N PRO A 507 8.40 -26.21 57.41
CA PRO A 507 9.52 -26.13 56.47
C PRO A 507 8.99 -26.18 55.03
N CYS A 508 9.45 -25.25 54.18
CA CYS A 508 9.27 -25.28 52.74
C CYS A 508 10.10 -26.46 52.15
N GLN A 509 9.41 -27.43 51.63
CA GLN A 509 10.03 -28.46 50.81
C GLN A 509 10.25 -27.90 49.39
N ASP A 510 11.50 -27.82 49.01
CA ASP A 510 11.92 -27.73 47.60
C ASP A 510 11.36 -28.89 46.79
N LYS A 511 10.54 -28.58 45.79
CA LYS A 511 10.36 -29.44 44.59
C LYS A 511 9.70 -28.66 43.48
N LEU A 512 10.28 -28.80 42.29
CA LEU A 512 9.77 -28.52 40.97
C LEU A 512 10.40 -27.29 40.26
N CYS A 513 11.60 -27.52 39.78
CA CYS A 513 12.04 -27.06 38.47
C CYS A 513 12.55 -28.28 37.70
N GLN A 514 11.64 -28.98 36.98
CA GLN A 514 11.88 -29.91 35.89
C GLN A 514 10.49 -30.29 35.37
N ASP A 515 10.08 -29.63 34.26
CA ASP A 515 9.56 -30.14 33.00
C ASP A 515 9.15 -28.96 32.09
#